data_9df746b54f218a793c7c4764a1049e93
#
_entry.id   9df746b54f218a793c7c4764a1049e93
#
_cell.length_a   1.000
_cell.length_b   1.000
_cell.length_c   1.000
_cell.angle_alpha   90.00
_cell.angle_beta   90.00
_cell.angle_gamma   90.00
#
_symmetry.space_group_name_H-M   'P 1'
#
loop_
_entity.id
_entity.type
_entity.pdbx_description
1 polymer ?
#
loop_
_entity_poly.entity_id
_entity_poly.type
_entity_poly.pdbx_seq_one_letter_code
_entity_poly.pdbx_strand_id
1 'polypeptide(L)' 'MYGVNYFDIKNKKGTELWLGVDALGLNIYEKDDRLTPKIGFPWSEIRNISFNDRKFVIKPIDTKAPNFVFFASR' A
#
# COMPACT_ATOMS: atom_id res chain seq x y z
N MET A 1 0.83 -16.32 10.48
CA MET A 1 1.19 -16.24 10.25
C MET A 1 1.59 -15.98 9.48
N TYR A 2 1.58 -16.05 9.29
CA TYR A 2 2.19 -16.30 8.33
C TYR A 2 1.60 -15.79 7.16
N GLY A 3 2.19 -15.39 6.14
CA GLY A 3 1.65 -14.96 4.91
C GLY A 3 1.52 -13.46 4.72
N VAL A 4 1.78 -12.67 5.71
CA VAL A 4 1.74 -11.23 5.55
C VAL A 4 3.16 -10.69 5.56
N ASN A 5 3.52 -10.01 4.47
CA ASN A 5 4.82 -9.38 4.35
C ASN A 5 4.66 -7.88 4.53
N TYR A 6 5.49 -7.30 5.37
CA TYR A 6 5.45 -5.87 5.64
C TYR A 6 6.66 -5.19 5.01
N PHE A 7 6.41 -4.05 4.40
CA PHE A 7 7.47 -3.25 3.77
C PHE A 7 7.40 -1.84 4.31
N ASP A 8 8.57 -1.25 4.51
CA ASP A 8 8.65 0.16 4.92
C ASP A 8 8.32 1.04 3.74
N ILE A 9 7.30 1.88 3.90
CA ILE A 9 6.94 2.85 2.88
C ILE A 9 6.63 4.18 3.55
N LYS A 10 6.51 5.21 2.73
CA LYS A 10 6.13 6.55 3.16
C LYS A 10 5.11 7.10 2.20
N ASN A 11 4.24 7.97 2.72
CA ASN A 11 3.33 8.67 1.83
C ASN A 11 4.02 9.93 1.28
N LYS A 12 3.27 10.72 0.51
CA LYS A 12 3.83 11.93 -0.10
C LYS A 12 4.29 12.94 0.94
N LYS A 13 3.70 12.90 2.11
CA LYS A 13 4.05 13.82 3.18
C LYS A 13 5.27 13.38 3.97
N GLY A 14 5.74 12.17 3.71
CA GLY A 14 6.87 11.62 4.44
C GLY A 14 6.48 10.85 5.69
N THR A 15 5.20 10.60 5.89
CA THR A 15 4.75 9.80 7.02
C THR A 15 5.10 8.34 6.78
N GLU A 16 5.78 7.74 7.75
CA GLU A 16 6.19 6.34 7.64
C GLU A 16 5.00 5.43 7.87
N LEU A 17 4.90 4.43 7.02
CA LEU A 17 3.80 3.47 7.05
C LEU A 17 4.33 2.08 6.78
N TRP A 18 3.48 1.08 7.01
CA TRP A 18 3.77 -0.29 6.63
C TRP A 18 2.85 -0.69 5.48
N LEU A 19 3.42 -1.34 4.50
CA LEU A 19 2.63 -1.96 3.44
C LEU A 19 2.56 -3.45 3.70
N GLY A 20 1.35 -3.95 3.95
CA GLY A 20 1.16 -5.38 4.15
C GLY A 20 0.56 -6.01 2.90
N VAL A 21 1.13 -7.12 2.47
CA VAL A 21 0.66 -7.84 1.30
C VAL A 21 0.15 -9.20 1.75
N ASP A 22 -1.09 -9.50 1.44
CA ASP A 22 -1.65 -10.82 1.77
C ASP A 22 -2.50 -11.32 0.62
N ALA A 23 -3.17 -12.45 0.85
CA ALA A 23 -3.94 -13.10 -0.21
C ALA A 23 -5.17 -12.29 -0.62
N LEU A 24 -5.64 -11.40 0.24
CA LEU A 24 -6.83 -10.61 -0.04
C LEU A 24 -6.52 -9.28 -0.71
N GLY A 25 -5.30 -8.81 -0.62
CA GLY A 25 -4.92 -7.55 -1.23
C GLY A 25 -3.80 -6.88 -0.49
N LEU A 26 -3.77 -5.55 -0.61
CA LEU A 26 -2.78 -4.73 0.05
C LEU A 26 -3.43 -3.97 1.20
N ASN A 27 -2.69 -3.80 2.27
CA ASN A 27 -3.15 -3.03 3.42
C ASN A 27 -2.07 -2.06 3.84
N ILE A 28 -2.49 -0.86 4.20
CA ILE A 28 -1.57 0.17 4.68
C ILE A 28 -1.79 0.31 6.18
N TYR A 29 -0.73 0.18 6.94
CA TYR A 29 -0.78 0.28 8.39
C TYR A 29 0.05 1.46 8.86
N GLU A 30 -0.34 2.03 9.98
CA GLU A 30 0.50 3.04 10.62
C GLU A 30 1.66 2.36 11.33
N LYS A 31 2.76 3.08 11.50
CA LYS A 31 3.94 2.53 12.16
C LYS A 31 3.64 2.06 13.57
N ASP A 32 2.75 2.74 14.24
CA ASP A 32 2.43 2.43 15.62
C ASP A 32 1.36 1.36 15.76
N ASP A 33 0.66 1.04 14.68
CA ASP A 33 -0.45 0.11 14.76
C ASP A 33 -0.47 -0.76 13.51
N ARG A 34 0.07 -1.97 13.65
CA ARG A 34 0.06 -2.95 12.55
C ARG A 34 -1.08 -3.93 12.65
N LEU A 35 -1.93 -3.79 13.65
CA LEU A 35 -3.05 -4.68 13.84
C LEU A 35 -4.29 -4.22 13.08
N THR A 36 -4.46 -2.91 12.98
CA THR A 36 -5.62 -2.33 12.32
C THR A 36 -5.17 -1.60 11.06
N PRO A 37 -5.55 -2.09 9.87
CA PRO A 37 -5.15 -1.40 8.65
C PRO A 37 -5.81 -0.04 8.54
N LYS A 38 -5.02 0.93 8.15
CA LYS A 38 -5.52 2.28 7.93
C LYS A 38 -6.28 2.36 6.63
N ILE A 39 -5.76 1.71 5.60
CA ILE A 39 -6.36 1.69 4.27
C ILE A 39 -6.25 0.27 3.74
N GLY A 40 -7.31 -0.23 3.12
CA GLY A 40 -7.29 -1.54 2.50
C GLY A 40 -7.52 -1.44 1.01
N PHE A 41 -6.79 -2.27 0.25
CA PHE A 41 -6.93 -2.34 -1.20
C PHE A 41 -7.12 -3.80 -1.59
N PRO A 42 -8.36 -4.30 -1.68
CA PRO A 42 -8.59 -5.66 -2.14
C PRO A 42 -8.10 -5.83 -3.59
N TRP A 43 -7.59 -7.02 -3.89
CA TRP A 43 -7.10 -7.27 -5.26
C TRP A 43 -8.18 -6.97 -6.31
N SER A 44 -9.44 -7.21 -5.95
CA SER A 44 -10.53 -6.99 -6.89
C SER A 44 -10.75 -5.51 -7.23
N GLU A 45 -10.18 -4.61 -6.42
CA GLU A 45 -10.32 -3.17 -6.66
C GLU A 45 -9.04 -2.55 -7.17
N ILE A 46 -8.01 -3.35 -7.38
CA ILE A 46 -6.74 -2.85 -7.91
C ILE A 46 -6.67 -3.24 -9.37
N ARG A 47 -6.56 -2.24 -10.24
CA ARG A 47 -6.40 -2.48 -11.67
C ARG A 47 -4.95 -2.77 -12.00
N ASN A 48 -4.04 -2.02 -11.41
CA ASN A 48 -2.64 -2.13 -11.76
C ASN A 48 -1.80 -1.57 -10.63
N ILE A 49 -0.59 -2.05 -10.53
CA ILE A 49 0.39 -1.54 -9.58
C ILE A 49 1.65 -1.24 -10.38
N SER A 50 2.19 -0.06 -10.15
CA SER A 50 3.41 0.36 -10.82
C SER A 50 4.49 0.61 -9.80
N PHE A 51 5.68 0.12 -10.07
CA PHE A 51 6.82 0.35 -9.20
C PHE A 51 7.95 0.92 -10.05
N ASN A 52 8.36 2.12 -9.72
CA ASN A 52 9.37 2.83 -10.50
C ASN A 52 10.35 3.48 -9.54
N ASP A 53 11.60 3.02 -9.58
CA ASP A 53 12.61 3.43 -8.61
C ASP A 53 12.13 3.12 -7.21
N ARG A 54 11.78 4.13 -6.44
CA ARG A 54 11.27 3.96 -5.10
C ARG A 54 9.82 4.41 -4.98
N LYS A 55 9.19 4.63 -6.12
CA LYS A 55 7.82 5.11 -6.15
C LYS A 55 6.88 3.95 -6.42
N PHE A 56 5.90 3.80 -5.57
CA PHE A 56 4.93 2.72 -5.64
C PHE A 56 3.55 3.34 -5.88
N VAL A 57 2.91 2.98 -6.98
CA VAL A 57 1.63 3.55 -7.36
C VAL A 57 0.60 2.45 -7.45
N ILE A 58 -0.50 2.62 -6.75
CA ILE A 58 -1.64 1.69 -6.82
C ILE A 58 -2.71 2.35 -7.66
N LYS A 59 -3.07 1.71 -8.76
CA LYS A 59 -4.08 2.23 -9.66
C LYS A 59 -5.39 1.46 -9.43
N PRO A 60 -6.44 2.15 -8.97
CA PRO A 60 -7.71 1.47 -8.74
C PRO A 60 -8.41 1.15 -10.05
N ILE A 61 -9.35 0.20 -9.99
CA ILE A 61 -10.15 -0.13 -11.18
C ILE A 61 -11.07 1.03 -11.55
N ASP A 62 -11.42 1.84 -10.59
CA ASP A 62 -12.26 3.02 -10.83
C ASP A 62 -11.39 4.11 -11.42
N THR A 63 -11.58 4.39 -12.71
CA THR A 63 -10.77 5.39 -13.39
C THR A 63 -11.02 6.80 -12.88
N LYS A 64 -12.12 7.01 -12.18
CA LYS A 64 -12.43 8.32 -11.60
C LYS A 64 -11.71 8.53 -10.27
N ALA A 65 -11.27 7.46 -9.63
CA ALA A 65 -10.57 7.58 -8.37
C ALA A 65 -9.11 7.96 -8.61
N PRO A 66 -8.50 8.73 -7.72
CA PRO A 66 -7.10 9.09 -7.88
C PRO A 66 -6.19 7.89 -7.60
N ASN A 67 -5.02 7.89 -8.20
CA ASN A 67 -4.01 6.89 -7.89
C ASN A 67 -3.46 7.15 -6.50
N PHE A 68 -3.08 6.07 -5.83
CA PHE A 68 -2.43 6.16 -4.52
C PHE A 68 -0.94 6.01 -4.71
N VAL A 69 -0.19 6.99 -4.23
CA VAL A 69 1.25 7.04 -4.43
C VAL A 69 1.95 6.92 -3.08
N PHE A 70 2.88 6.00 -3.01
CA PHE A 70 3.70 5.80 -1.83
C PHE A 70 5.15 5.69 -2.28
N PHE A 71 6.06 5.89 -1.35
CA PHE A 71 7.48 5.82 -1.64
C PHE A 71 8.11 4.77 -0.75
N ALA A 72 9.00 3.97 -1.32
CA ALA A 72 9.77 3.02 -0.54
C ALA A 72 10.77 3.80 0.30
N SER A 73 10.97 3.36 1.55
CA SER A 73 11.90 4.07 2.42
C SER A 73 13.35 3.69 2.17
N ARG A 74 13.59 2.69 1.34
CA ARG A 74 14.96 2.33 0.95
C ARG A 74 15.06 2.10 -0.52
#